data_7c274bdd295d3112986569111021983a
#
_entry.id   7c274bdd295d3112986569111021983a
#
_cell.length_a   1.000
_cell.length_b   1.000
_cell.length_c   1.000
_cell.angle_alpha   90.00
_cell.angle_beta   90.00
_cell.angle_gamma   90.00
#
_symmetry.space_group_name_H-M   'P 1'
#
loop_
_entity.id
_entity.type
_entity.pdbx_description
1 polymer ?
#
loop_
_entity_poly.entity_id
_entity_poly.type
_entity_poly.pdbx_seq_one_letter_code
_entity_poly.pdbx_strand_id
1 'polypeptide(L)'
;VKHPYEIQEKKVYMYQPILEDVTRLLRNNASKEADASSRKKNETISILTQTNEEAVIMLALLHSHGIKAKLVQSMDGLRFWNLAEVRYFLKKIDQGIKETKSPIIPDDIWETAKQLTFQKYATSQALPYLRRSLQIFEQTNRAKYYSDLREFVFESSVEDFCDISKSDIVVSTIHKAKGHEFDHVLMLITHPEHPTDDILRRYYVGMTRAKHTLAIHTNGNLFDSLKSAQHLYDAQAYDEPNEIVLQLSHKDVNLGFSKPHKDAILCLRSGMPLTYHDHCLCLPSTGRDIAQLSIKMKEELGKWELKGYKVTAARIRFIVAWKSKDAPRDEKESAIVLADLVMKK
;
A
#
# COMPACT_ATOMS: atom_id res chain seq x y z
N VAL A 1 8.45 21.90 -11.04
CA VAL A 1 7.43 22.96 -11.17
C VAL A 1 7.32 23.68 -9.83
N LYS A 2 7.29 25.00 -9.85
CA LYS A 2 7.19 25.83 -8.66
C LYS A 2 5.88 26.62 -8.69
N HIS A 3 5.16 26.64 -7.58
CA HIS A 3 3.93 27.39 -7.41
C HIS A 3 4.16 28.64 -6.56
N PRO A 4 3.52 29.77 -6.86
CA PRO A 4 3.65 30.98 -6.06
C PRO A 4 3.09 30.78 -4.66
N TYR A 5 3.73 31.43 -3.70
CA TYR A 5 3.40 31.39 -2.29
C TYR A 5 2.21 32.33 -2.00
N GLU A 6 1.00 31.90 -2.28
CA GLU A 6 -0.19 32.55 -1.74
C GLU A 6 -0.99 31.53 -0.97
N ILE A 7 -0.91 31.65 0.35
CA ILE A 7 -1.79 30.95 1.29
C ILE A 7 -3.16 31.61 1.24
N GLN A 8 -3.94 31.27 0.23
CA GLN A 8 -5.37 31.41 0.37
C GLN A 8 -5.92 30.11 0.97
N GLU A 9 -6.62 30.23 2.07
CA GLU A 9 -6.99 29.21 3.06
C GLU A 9 -7.75 27.96 2.56
N LYS A 10 -7.87 27.68 1.28
CA LYS A 10 -8.76 26.61 0.78
C LYS A 10 -8.28 25.73 -0.33
N LYS A 11 -7.05 25.83 -0.85
CA LYS A 11 -6.73 25.06 -2.05
C LYS A 11 -5.30 24.57 -2.08
N VAL A 12 -5.07 23.27 -2.15
CA VAL A 12 -3.77 22.62 -2.39
C VAL A 12 -3.68 22.27 -3.87
N TYR A 13 -2.62 22.70 -4.59
CA TYR A 13 -2.78 22.94 -6.00
C TYR A 13 -1.67 22.43 -6.90
N MET A 14 -0.82 21.53 -6.40
CA MET A 14 0.33 21.02 -7.14
C MET A 14 0.11 19.66 -7.78
N TYR A 15 -1.09 19.08 -7.61
CA TYR A 15 -1.34 17.73 -8.09
C TYR A 15 -1.50 17.64 -9.61
N GLN A 16 -2.08 18.66 -10.24
CA GLN A 16 -2.31 18.65 -11.68
C GLN A 16 -1.03 18.68 -12.51
N PRO A 17 -0.01 19.51 -12.19
CA PRO A 17 1.28 19.47 -12.89
C PRO A 17 1.98 18.12 -12.78
N ILE A 18 1.85 17.42 -11.63
CA ILE A 18 2.36 16.06 -11.50
C ILE A 18 1.62 15.11 -12.45
N LEU A 19 0.30 15.25 -12.58
CA LEU A 19 -0.51 14.45 -13.49
C LEU A 19 -0.06 14.64 -14.94
N GLU A 20 0.27 15.86 -15.35
CA GLU A 20 0.80 16.16 -16.69
C GLU A 20 2.16 15.51 -16.91
N ASP A 21 3.07 15.60 -15.95
CA ASP A 21 4.37 14.92 -16.01
C ASP A 21 4.23 13.40 -16.08
N VAL A 22 3.36 12.82 -15.26
CA VAL A 22 3.04 11.38 -15.30
C VAL A 22 2.51 10.99 -16.68
N THR A 23 1.56 11.74 -17.22
CA THR A 23 0.97 11.46 -18.54
C THR A 23 2.02 11.51 -19.64
N ARG A 24 2.94 12.48 -19.57
CA ARG A 24 4.07 12.60 -20.49
C ARG A 24 5.01 11.38 -20.39
N LEU A 25 5.37 10.95 -19.19
CA LEU A 25 6.23 9.79 -18.96
C LEU A 25 5.59 8.49 -19.46
N LEU A 26 4.28 8.30 -19.21
CA LEU A 26 3.54 7.14 -19.71
C LEU A 26 3.48 7.09 -21.24
N ARG A 27 3.28 8.23 -21.90
CA ARG A 27 3.32 8.30 -23.39
C ARG A 27 4.70 7.94 -23.92
N ASN A 28 5.77 8.38 -23.27
CA ASN A 28 7.13 8.03 -23.65
C ASN A 28 7.41 6.53 -23.48
N ASN A 29 6.90 5.90 -22.41
CA ASN A 29 6.98 4.46 -22.21
C ASN A 29 6.25 3.70 -23.34
N ALA A 30 5.03 4.09 -23.66
CA ALA A 30 4.24 3.47 -24.72
C ALA A 30 4.90 3.59 -26.11
N SER A 31 5.56 4.71 -26.40
CA SER A 31 6.30 4.92 -27.63
C SER A 31 7.53 4.01 -27.74
N LYS A 32 8.19 3.70 -26.61
CA LYS A 32 9.33 2.76 -26.55
C LYS A 32 8.90 1.30 -26.72
N GLU A 33 7.67 0.94 -26.29
CA GLU A 33 7.12 -0.42 -26.50
C GLU A 33 6.76 -0.68 -27.97
N ALA A 34 6.34 0.34 -28.71
CA ALA A 34 5.99 0.22 -30.13
C ALA A 34 7.20 -0.09 -31.03
N ASP A 35 8.41 0.14 -30.53
CA ASP A 35 9.66 -0.14 -31.23
C ASP A 35 10.08 -1.59 -30.94
N ALA A 36 9.59 -2.53 -31.77
CA ALA A 36 9.66 -3.99 -31.59
C ALA A 36 11.09 -4.59 -31.51
N SER A 37 12.15 -3.77 -31.59
CA SER A 37 13.55 -4.22 -31.57
C SER A 37 14.16 -4.31 -30.16
N SER A 38 13.51 -3.80 -29.12
CA SER A 38 14.03 -3.85 -27.76
C SER A 38 12.97 -4.35 -26.77
N ARG A 39 13.18 -5.54 -26.18
CA ARG A 39 12.48 -6.02 -24.98
C ARG A 39 12.85 -5.15 -23.77
N LYS A 40 12.62 -3.84 -23.82
CA LYS A 40 12.85 -2.97 -22.68
C LYS A 40 11.70 -3.09 -21.70
N LYS A 41 12.03 -3.35 -20.44
CA LYS A 41 11.12 -3.31 -19.29
C LYS A 41 10.55 -1.89 -19.18
N ASN A 42 9.25 -1.75 -18.90
CA ASN A 42 8.62 -0.47 -18.64
C ASN A 42 9.36 0.28 -17.53
N GLU A 43 9.65 1.55 -17.77
CA GLU A 43 10.31 2.41 -16.79
C GLU A 43 9.34 2.72 -15.64
N THR A 44 9.82 2.57 -14.41
CA THR A 44 9.05 2.75 -13.18
C THR A 44 8.96 4.23 -12.81
N ILE A 45 7.76 4.68 -12.46
CA ILE A 45 7.49 6.06 -12.02
C ILE A 45 7.11 6.04 -10.54
N SER A 46 7.75 6.89 -9.73
CA SER A 46 7.35 7.07 -8.34
C SER A 46 6.96 8.51 -8.04
N ILE A 47 5.86 8.69 -7.34
CA ILE A 47 5.43 9.98 -6.79
C ILE A 47 5.67 9.94 -5.29
N LEU A 48 6.57 10.77 -4.81
CA LEU A 48 6.97 10.84 -3.41
C LEU A 48 6.38 12.09 -2.75
N THR A 49 5.62 11.89 -1.69
CA THR A 49 4.93 12.94 -0.94
C THR A 49 5.54 13.14 0.45
N GLN A 50 5.27 14.26 1.10
CA GLN A 50 5.68 14.51 2.49
C GLN A 50 4.79 13.74 3.47
N THR A 51 3.48 13.70 3.21
CA THR A 51 2.46 13.15 4.11
C THR A 51 1.67 12.01 3.47
N ASN A 52 1.03 11.20 4.31
CA ASN A 52 0.10 10.16 3.83
C ASN A 52 -1.15 10.79 3.20
N GLU A 53 -1.61 11.93 3.69
CA GLU A 53 -2.75 12.67 3.15
C GLU A 53 -2.50 13.07 1.69
N GLU A 54 -1.35 13.68 1.41
CA GLU A 54 -0.94 14.01 0.03
C GLU A 54 -0.88 12.77 -0.86
N ALA A 55 -0.36 11.66 -0.34
CA ALA A 55 -0.30 10.41 -1.10
C ALA A 55 -1.69 9.87 -1.44
N VAL A 56 -2.65 9.95 -0.52
CA VAL A 56 -4.05 9.54 -0.76
C VAL A 56 -4.71 10.42 -1.81
N ILE A 57 -4.57 11.75 -1.71
CA ILE A 57 -5.10 12.70 -2.69
C ILE A 57 -4.49 12.47 -4.06
N MET A 58 -3.17 12.28 -4.14
CA MET A 58 -2.47 12.03 -5.39
C MET A 58 -2.93 10.73 -6.06
N LEU A 59 -3.09 9.66 -5.28
CA LEU A 59 -3.62 8.39 -5.79
C LEU A 59 -5.03 8.56 -6.35
N ALA A 60 -5.90 9.28 -5.63
CA ALA A 60 -7.28 9.54 -6.05
C ALA A 60 -7.33 10.34 -7.35
N LEU A 61 -6.47 11.34 -7.50
CA LEU A 61 -6.35 12.13 -8.72
C LEU A 61 -5.92 11.26 -9.90
N LEU A 62 -4.92 10.40 -9.75
CA LEU A 62 -4.49 9.47 -10.79
C LEU A 62 -5.64 8.54 -11.22
N HIS A 63 -6.35 7.97 -10.25
CA HIS A 63 -7.47 7.08 -10.52
C HIS A 63 -8.64 7.78 -11.22
N SER A 64 -8.96 9.03 -10.85
CA SER A 64 -10.02 9.82 -11.51
C SER A 64 -9.71 10.11 -12.99
N HIS A 65 -8.43 10.09 -13.37
CA HIS A 65 -7.97 10.22 -14.75
C HIS A 65 -7.69 8.86 -15.44
N GLY A 66 -8.14 7.75 -14.84
CA GLY A 66 -7.98 6.40 -15.40
C GLY A 66 -6.56 5.86 -15.32
N ILE A 67 -5.66 6.53 -14.60
CA ILE A 67 -4.26 6.13 -14.46
C ILE A 67 -4.14 5.14 -13.29
N LYS A 68 -3.69 3.92 -13.58
CA LYS A 68 -3.46 2.89 -12.57
C LYS A 68 -2.20 3.20 -11.78
N ALA A 69 -2.35 3.38 -10.48
CA ALA A 69 -1.25 3.59 -9.56
C ALA A 69 -1.45 2.78 -8.28
N LYS A 70 -0.38 2.50 -7.59
CA LYS A 70 -0.39 1.81 -6.29
C LYS A 70 0.08 2.74 -5.19
N LEU A 71 -0.65 2.76 -4.09
CA LEU A 71 -0.22 3.41 -2.86
C LEU A 71 0.63 2.44 -2.04
N VAL A 72 1.90 2.79 -1.84
CA VAL A 72 2.75 2.11 -0.87
C VAL A 72 2.60 2.83 0.46
N GLN A 73 1.72 2.30 1.29
CA GLN A 73 1.66 2.67 2.71
C GLN A 73 2.45 1.65 3.50
N SER A 74 3.23 2.11 4.47
CA SER A 74 3.85 1.22 5.44
C SER A 74 2.74 0.49 6.19
N MET A 75 2.70 -0.80 6.04
CA MET A 75 1.90 -1.65 6.90
C MET A 75 2.69 -1.90 8.18
N ASP A 76 3.02 -0.80 8.91
CA ASP A 76 3.81 -0.85 10.14
C ASP A 76 3.33 -1.97 11.06
N GLY A 77 4.17 -2.99 11.22
CA GLY A 77 3.88 -4.16 12.04
C GLY A 77 3.06 -5.26 11.37
N LEU A 78 2.62 -5.09 10.12
CA LEU A 78 1.98 -6.15 9.35
C LEU A 78 3.04 -6.90 8.54
N ARG A 79 3.41 -8.05 9.00
CA ARG A 79 4.31 -8.95 8.26
C ARG A 79 3.49 -9.83 7.32
N PHE A 80 4.08 -10.20 6.20
CA PHE A 80 3.45 -11.06 5.19
C PHE A 80 2.88 -12.35 5.80
N TRP A 81 3.60 -12.96 6.73
CA TRP A 81 3.19 -14.19 7.39
C TRP A 81 1.89 -14.05 8.22
N ASN A 82 1.44 -12.82 8.54
CA ASN A 82 0.19 -12.57 9.27
C ASN A 82 -1.07 -12.65 8.39
N LEU A 83 -0.91 -12.63 7.06
CA LEU A 83 -2.07 -12.76 6.16
C LEU A 83 -2.78 -14.10 6.38
N ALA A 84 -4.12 -14.07 6.36
CA ALA A 84 -4.96 -15.26 6.58
C ALA A 84 -4.64 -16.38 5.58
N GLU A 85 -4.37 -16.03 4.33
CA GLU A 85 -3.98 -16.95 3.26
C GLU A 85 -2.66 -17.64 3.56
N VAL A 86 -1.66 -16.87 3.98
CA VAL A 86 -0.32 -17.37 4.32
C VAL A 86 -0.37 -18.27 5.55
N ARG A 87 -1.11 -17.83 6.60
CA ARG A 87 -1.31 -18.62 7.82
C ARG A 87 -2.00 -19.95 7.54
N TYR A 88 -2.99 -19.96 6.66
CA TYR A 88 -3.66 -21.19 6.28
C TYR A 88 -2.74 -22.12 5.49
N PHE A 89 -1.97 -21.61 4.54
CA PHE A 89 -0.97 -22.39 3.80
C PHE A 89 0.04 -23.03 4.74
N LEU A 90 0.68 -22.24 5.62
CA LEU A 90 1.64 -22.76 6.59
C LEU A 90 1.02 -23.82 7.52
N LYS A 91 -0.22 -23.61 7.97
CA LYS A 91 -0.94 -24.59 8.78
C LYS A 91 -1.12 -25.93 8.03
N LYS A 92 -1.34 -25.90 6.71
CA LYS A 92 -1.47 -27.12 5.89
C LYS A 92 -0.12 -27.83 5.74
N ILE A 93 0.96 -27.07 5.53
CA ILE A 93 2.32 -27.62 5.56
C ILE A 93 2.60 -28.25 6.93
N ASP A 94 2.37 -27.55 8.04
CA ASP A 94 2.60 -28.05 9.40
C ASP A 94 1.86 -29.36 9.66
N GLN A 95 0.61 -29.49 9.17
CA GLN A 95 -0.20 -30.70 9.31
C GLN A 95 0.43 -31.88 8.55
N GLY A 96 0.87 -31.65 7.30
CA GLY A 96 1.47 -32.71 6.48
C GLY A 96 2.83 -33.20 7.00
N ILE A 97 3.71 -32.30 7.41
CA ILE A 97 5.06 -32.71 7.88
C ILE A 97 5.08 -33.33 9.27
N LYS A 98 4.08 -33.12 10.11
CA LYS A 98 4.00 -33.80 11.42
C LYS A 98 4.07 -35.33 11.31
N GLU A 99 3.57 -35.88 10.21
CA GLU A 99 3.57 -37.32 9.96
C GLU A 99 4.91 -37.82 9.41
N THR A 100 5.64 -36.97 8.68
CA THR A 100 6.86 -37.39 7.96
C THR A 100 8.15 -37.27 8.78
N LYS A 101 8.19 -36.41 9.80
CA LYS A 101 9.41 -36.05 10.58
C LYS A 101 10.61 -35.61 9.73
N SER A 102 10.38 -35.27 8.46
CA SER A 102 11.41 -34.81 7.53
C SER A 102 11.63 -33.31 7.67
N PRO A 103 12.88 -32.80 7.60
CA PRO A 103 13.13 -31.36 7.51
C PRO A 103 12.79 -30.79 6.14
N ILE A 104 12.67 -31.64 5.11
CA ILE A 104 12.30 -31.27 3.75
C ILE A 104 10.79 -31.54 3.60
N ILE A 105 10.08 -30.57 3.05
CA ILE A 105 8.66 -30.67 2.72
C ILE A 105 8.54 -31.53 1.46
N PRO A 106 7.87 -32.70 1.52
CA PRO A 106 7.60 -33.51 0.34
C PRO A 106 6.75 -32.75 -0.70
N ASP A 107 6.95 -33.02 -1.98
CA ASP A 107 6.28 -32.33 -3.05
C ASP A 107 4.76 -32.55 -3.06
N ASP A 108 4.29 -33.72 -2.67
CA ASP A 108 2.86 -34.03 -2.51
C ASP A 108 2.19 -33.19 -1.41
N ILE A 109 2.86 -33.02 -0.27
CA ILE A 109 2.40 -32.15 0.82
C ILE A 109 2.39 -30.68 0.36
N TRP A 110 3.43 -30.26 -0.35
CA TRP A 110 3.53 -28.91 -0.91
C TRP A 110 2.39 -28.58 -1.85
N GLU A 111 2.17 -29.44 -2.87
CA GLU A 111 1.11 -29.24 -3.86
C GLU A 111 -0.30 -29.33 -3.23
N THR A 112 -0.50 -30.27 -2.30
CA THR A 112 -1.77 -30.40 -1.55
C THR A 112 -2.05 -29.11 -0.76
N ALA A 113 -1.06 -28.56 -0.05
CA ALA A 113 -1.22 -27.32 0.71
C ALA A 113 -1.55 -26.14 -0.20
N LYS A 114 -0.90 -26.03 -1.38
CA LYS A 114 -1.21 -25.02 -2.41
C LYS A 114 -2.64 -25.17 -2.90
N GLN A 115 -3.03 -26.37 -3.31
CA GLN A 115 -4.36 -26.64 -3.86
C GLN A 115 -5.46 -26.28 -2.85
N LEU A 116 -5.37 -26.77 -1.63
CA LEU A 116 -6.35 -26.48 -0.57
C LEU A 116 -6.44 -24.99 -0.25
N THR A 117 -5.30 -24.30 -0.23
CA THR A 117 -5.27 -22.86 0.03
C THR A 117 -5.86 -22.06 -1.13
N PHE A 118 -5.50 -22.40 -2.36
CA PHE A 118 -6.01 -21.71 -3.54
C PHE A 118 -7.50 -21.93 -3.75
N GLN A 119 -8.00 -23.11 -3.43
CA GLN A 119 -9.43 -23.43 -3.44
C GLN A 119 -10.17 -22.61 -2.38
N LYS A 120 -9.68 -22.63 -1.13
CA LYS A 120 -10.32 -21.92 -0.03
C LYS A 120 -10.38 -20.40 -0.24
N TYR A 121 -9.31 -19.81 -0.81
CA TYR A 121 -9.17 -18.38 -0.99
C TYR A 121 -9.30 -17.93 -2.46
N ALA A 122 -10.01 -18.72 -3.29
CA ALA A 122 -10.13 -18.47 -4.73
C ALA A 122 -10.62 -17.04 -5.07
N THR A 123 -11.51 -16.50 -4.24
CA THR A 123 -12.08 -15.13 -4.42
C THR A 123 -11.32 -14.05 -3.68
N SER A 124 -10.25 -14.41 -2.92
CA SER A 124 -9.49 -13.42 -2.16
C SER A 124 -8.57 -12.59 -3.07
N GLN A 125 -8.67 -11.26 -2.94
CA GLN A 125 -7.76 -10.32 -3.62
C GLN A 125 -6.33 -10.33 -3.03
N ALA A 126 -6.12 -10.96 -1.86
CA ALA A 126 -4.80 -11.15 -1.29
C ALA A 126 -4.10 -12.44 -1.76
N LEU A 127 -4.83 -13.38 -2.37
CA LEU A 127 -4.25 -14.63 -2.87
C LEU A 127 -3.10 -14.44 -3.88
N PRO A 128 -3.11 -13.45 -4.80
CA PRO A 128 -1.99 -13.21 -5.71
C PRO A 128 -0.65 -12.97 -5.01
N TYR A 129 -0.64 -12.32 -3.83
CA TYR A 129 0.59 -12.10 -3.05
C TYR A 129 1.19 -13.44 -2.59
N LEU A 130 0.36 -14.35 -2.08
CA LEU A 130 0.79 -15.69 -1.71
C LEU A 130 1.29 -16.47 -2.93
N ARG A 131 0.56 -16.46 -4.04
CA ARG A 131 0.98 -17.14 -5.28
C ARG A 131 2.35 -16.67 -5.73
N ARG A 132 2.58 -15.36 -5.73
CA ARG A 132 3.85 -14.77 -6.13
C ARG A 132 4.99 -15.16 -5.18
N SER A 133 4.75 -15.13 -3.87
CA SER A 133 5.76 -15.54 -2.88
C SER A 133 6.16 -17.00 -3.04
N LEU A 134 5.19 -17.92 -3.21
CA LEU A 134 5.48 -19.34 -3.42
C LEU A 134 6.24 -19.58 -4.72
N GLN A 135 5.89 -18.86 -5.80
CA GLN A 135 6.63 -18.94 -7.06
C GLN A 135 8.09 -18.49 -6.91
N ILE A 136 8.35 -17.41 -6.19
CA ILE A 136 9.72 -16.94 -5.92
C ILE A 136 10.46 -17.97 -5.08
N PHE A 137 9.84 -18.49 -4.02
CA PHE A 137 10.44 -19.51 -3.16
C PHE A 137 10.81 -20.78 -3.95
N GLU A 138 9.93 -21.27 -4.80
CA GLU A 138 10.15 -22.44 -5.67
C GLU A 138 11.31 -22.21 -6.66
N GLN A 139 11.47 -21.01 -7.18
CA GLN A 139 12.54 -20.67 -8.13
C GLN A 139 13.91 -20.57 -7.46
N THR A 140 13.96 -20.17 -6.20
CA THR A 140 15.21 -19.96 -5.45
C THR A 140 15.65 -21.19 -4.66
N ASN A 141 14.73 -22.11 -4.34
CA ASN A 141 15.00 -23.28 -3.49
C ASN A 141 14.68 -24.59 -4.20
N ARG A 142 15.70 -25.33 -4.62
CA ARG A 142 15.52 -26.67 -5.24
C ARG A 142 14.91 -27.67 -4.26
N ALA A 143 15.41 -27.67 -3.02
CA ALA A 143 14.85 -28.46 -1.93
C ALA A 143 14.08 -27.53 -0.98
N LYS A 144 12.83 -27.88 -0.67
CA LYS A 144 11.94 -27.05 0.14
C LYS A 144 12.14 -27.38 1.62
N TYR A 145 13.17 -26.82 2.27
CA TYR A 145 13.33 -26.97 3.70
C TYR A 145 12.25 -26.15 4.45
N TYR A 146 11.68 -26.77 5.47
CA TYR A 146 10.65 -26.12 6.27
C TYR A 146 11.17 -24.89 7.03
N SER A 147 12.44 -24.93 7.51
CA SER A 147 13.11 -23.79 8.11
C SER A 147 13.18 -22.60 7.16
N ASP A 148 13.63 -22.86 5.92
CA ASP A 148 13.87 -21.83 4.92
C ASP A 148 12.54 -21.18 4.47
N LEU A 149 11.48 -22.01 4.33
CA LEU A 149 10.15 -21.49 4.07
C LEU A 149 9.66 -20.55 5.17
N ARG A 150 9.84 -20.94 6.43
CA ARG A 150 9.43 -20.11 7.57
C ARG A 150 10.22 -18.83 7.65
N GLU A 151 11.54 -18.88 7.49
CA GLU A 151 12.39 -17.69 7.47
C GLU A 151 12.02 -16.77 6.33
N PHE A 152 11.91 -17.29 5.10
CA PHE A 152 11.48 -16.53 3.93
C PHE A 152 10.14 -15.80 4.16
N VAL A 153 9.12 -16.50 4.62
CA VAL A 153 7.80 -15.92 4.87
C VAL A 153 7.81 -14.92 6.04
N PHE A 154 8.64 -15.17 7.07
CA PHE A 154 8.74 -14.32 8.24
C PHE A 154 9.50 -13.02 7.98
N GLU A 155 10.56 -13.07 7.17
CA GLU A 155 11.37 -11.91 6.77
C GLU A 155 10.67 -11.04 5.71
N SER A 156 9.77 -11.63 4.92
CA SER A 156 9.08 -10.94 3.83
C SER A 156 8.03 -9.96 4.33
N SER A 157 7.88 -8.89 3.57
CA SER A 157 6.75 -7.94 3.65
C SER A 157 5.72 -8.20 2.55
N VAL A 158 4.51 -7.67 2.68
CA VAL A 158 3.48 -7.79 1.63
C VAL A 158 3.92 -7.05 0.37
N GLU A 159 4.66 -5.95 0.55
CA GLU A 159 5.19 -5.10 -0.51
C GLU A 159 6.15 -5.86 -1.44
N ASP A 160 6.91 -6.83 -0.92
CA ASP A 160 7.86 -7.64 -1.71
C ASP A 160 7.17 -8.46 -2.79
N PHE A 161 5.88 -8.77 -2.60
CA PHE A 161 5.06 -9.55 -3.52
C PHE A 161 4.03 -8.71 -4.27
N CYS A 162 4.01 -7.40 -4.03
CA CYS A 162 3.32 -6.48 -4.90
C CYS A 162 3.97 -6.53 -6.28
N ASP A 163 3.19 -6.85 -7.31
CA ASP A 163 3.67 -6.78 -8.68
C ASP A 163 3.81 -5.30 -9.08
N ILE A 164 4.90 -4.68 -8.63
CA ILE A 164 5.26 -3.31 -8.98
C ILE A 164 5.51 -3.22 -10.49
N SER A 165 5.92 -4.35 -11.12
CA SER A 165 6.19 -4.40 -12.55
C SER A 165 4.93 -4.29 -13.42
N LYS A 166 3.73 -4.44 -12.86
CA LYS A 166 2.46 -4.29 -13.58
C LYS A 166 1.77 -2.94 -13.36
N SER A 167 2.20 -2.16 -12.37
CA SER A 167 1.78 -0.77 -12.23
C SER A 167 3.02 0.10 -12.41
N ASP A 168 3.04 0.83 -13.49
CA ASP A 168 4.16 1.71 -13.85
C ASP A 168 4.33 2.86 -12.84
N ILE A 169 3.34 3.06 -11.96
CA ILE A 169 3.30 4.19 -11.04
C ILE A 169 3.13 3.73 -9.58
N VAL A 170 4.02 4.24 -8.73
CA VAL A 170 3.99 4.03 -7.28
C VAL A 170 3.83 5.38 -6.58
N VAL A 171 2.83 5.50 -5.71
CA VAL A 171 2.66 6.66 -4.83
C VAL A 171 3.06 6.27 -3.42
N SER A 172 3.95 7.03 -2.79
CA SER A 172 4.38 6.78 -1.41
C SER A 172 4.89 8.05 -0.73
N THR A 173 5.09 8.01 0.57
CA THR A 173 5.84 9.08 1.23
C THR A 173 7.34 8.90 1.02
N ILE A 174 8.10 10.01 1.06
CA ILE A 174 9.57 9.98 0.96
C ILE A 174 10.19 8.98 1.94
N HIS A 175 9.66 8.94 3.17
CA HIS A 175 10.16 8.03 4.21
C HIS A 175 10.03 6.54 3.83
N LYS A 176 8.94 6.18 3.17
CA LYS A 176 8.63 4.79 2.79
C LYS A 176 9.34 4.34 1.51
N ALA A 177 9.81 5.29 0.71
CA ALA A 177 10.61 5.01 -0.48
C ALA A 177 12.06 4.61 -0.15
N LYS A 178 12.46 4.63 1.14
CA LYS A 178 13.81 4.25 1.55
C LYS A 178 14.10 2.78 1.15
N GLY A 179 15.23 2.56 0.47
CA GLY A 179 15.63 1.22 -0.03
C GLY A 179 15.09 0.86 -1.42
N HIS A 180 14.17 1.63 -1.98
CA HIS A 180 13.68 1.43 -3.34
C HIS A 180 14.31 2.45 -4.30
N GLU A 181 14.37 2.10 -5.58
CA GLU A 181 14.83 2.98 -6.65
C GLU A 181 13.86 2.90 -7.82
N PHE A 182 13.67 4.03 -8.50
CA PHE A 182 12.72 4.17 -9.60
C PHE A 182 13.40 4.86 -10.78
N ASP A 183 12.95 4.57 -11.98
CA ASP A 183 13.51 5.19 -13.17
C ASP A 183 13.20 6.70 -13.19
N HIS A 184 11.98 7.07 -12.80
CA HIS A 184 11.51 8.44 -12.68
C HIS A 184 10.93 8.72 -11.30
N VAL A 185 11.32 9.84 -10.71
CA VAL A 185 10.79 10.30 -9.42
C VAL A 185 10.19 11.69 -9.56
N LEU A 186 8.95 11.83 -9.10
CA LEU A 186 8.24 13.09 -8.95
C LEU A 186 8.05 13.34 -7.45
N MET A 187 8.72 14.37 -6.92
CA MET A 187 8.59 14.72 -5.49
C MET A 187 7.56 15.84 -5.33
N LEU A 188 6.61 15.65 -4.41
CA LEU A 188 5.61 16.64 -4.04
C LEU A 188 5.95 17.21 -2.66
N ILE A 189 6.22 18.51 -2.60
CA ILE A 189 6.57 19.24 -1.38
C ILE A 189 5.62 20.44 -1.27
N THR A 190 4.38 20.20 -0.79
CA THR A 190 3.34 21.22 -0.69
C THR A 190 3.63 22.26 0.39
N HIS A 191 4.23 21.81 1.49
CA HIS A 191 4.57 22.67 2.63
C HIS A 191 6.08 22.54 2.91
N PRO A 192 6.93 23.33 2.23
CA PRO A 192 8.35 23.30 2.49
C PRO A 192 8.61 23.73 3.94
N GLU A 193 9.14 22.82 4.71
CA GLU A 193 9.55 23.07 6.09
C GLU A 193 10.87 23.88 6.09
N HIS A 194 11.12 24.62 7.17
CA HIS A 194 12.43 25.29 7.35
C HIS A 194 13.56 24.26 7.24
N PRO A 195 14.62 24.54 6.49
CA PRO A 195 15.67 23.57 6.17
C PRO A 195 16.53 23.26 7.39
N THR A 196 16.07 22.30 8.20
CA THR A 196 16.91 21.63 9.21
C THR A 196 17.66 20.47 8.55
N ASP A 197 18.75 20.02 9.18
CA ASP A 197 19.54 18.90 8.66
C ASP A 197 18.69 17.64 8.42
N ASP A 198 17.72 17.37 9.29
CA ASP A 198 16.85 16.19 9.16
C ASP A 198 15.89 16.31 7.98
N ILE A 199 15.36 17.52 7.73
CA ILE A 199 14.51 17.80 6.56
C ILE A 199 15.32 17.69 5.27
N LEU A 200 16.53 18.26 5.24
CA LEU A 200 17.42 18.16 4.10
C LEU A 200 17.83 16.71 3.82
N ARG A 201 18.13 15.91 4.85
CA ARG A 201 18.38 14.47 4.72
C ARG A 201 17.18 13.72 4.16
N ARG A 202 15.96 14.04 4.62
CA ARG A 202 14.73 13.44 4.09
C ARG A 202 14.56 13.76 2.61
N TYR A 203 14.72 15.00 2.21
CA TYR A 203 14.65 15.38 0.78
C TYR A 203 15.74 14.70 -0.04
N TYR A 204 16.96 14.67 0.46
CA TYR A 204 18.07 13.95 -0.17
C TYR A 204 17.75 12.48 -0.41
N VAL A 205 17.18 11.80 0.59
CA VAL A 205 16.71 10.40 0.44
C VAL A 205 15.70 10.28 -0.69
N GLY A 206 14.74 11.17 -0.80
CA GLY A 206 13.76 11.17 -1.89
C GLY A 206 14.40 11.39 -3.25
N MET A 207 15.27 12.38 -3.37
CA MET A 207 15.99 12.72 -4.61
C MET A 207 16.84 11.55 -5.12
N THR A 208 17.55 10.88 -4.23
CA THR A 208 18.42 9.73 -4.56
C THR A 208 17.67 8.47 -4.94
N ARG A 209 16.34 8.48 -4.94
CA ARG A 209 15.52 7.36 -5.45
C ARG A 209 15.39 7.35 -6.97
N ALA A 210 15.75 8.45 -7.64
CA ALA A 210 15.66 8.60 -9.08
C ALA A 210 16.92 8.03 -9.76
N LYS A 211 16.71 7.13 -10.76
CA LYS A 211 17.77 6.60 -11.63
C LYS A 211 18.01 7.50 -12.85
N HIS A 212 16.94 7.99 -13.46
CA HIS A 212 17.02 8.71 -14.73
C HIS A 212 16.56 10.16 -14.60
N THR A 213 15.35 10.41 -14.08
CA THR A 213 14.82 11.77 -13.96
C THR A 213 14.22 12.05 -12.60
N LEU A 214 14.41 13.28 -12.16
CA LEU A 214 13.84 13.82 -10.94
C LEU A 214 13.09 15.11 -11.27
N ALA A 215 11.81 15.21 -10.91
CA ALA A 215 11.05 16.45 -10.90
C ALA A 215 10.60 16.76 -9.47
N ILE A 216 10.76 18.01 -9.06
CA ILE A 216 10.34 18.48 -7.72
C ILE A 216 9.24 19.50 -7.91
N HIS A 217 8.05 19.17 -7.41
CA HIS A 217 6.90 20.06 -7.35
C HIS A 217 6.88 20.67 -5.96
N THR A 218 7.14 21.95 -5.86
CA THR A 218 7.26 22.62 -4.56
C THR A 218 6.51 23.94 -4.51
N ASN A 219 5.93 24.22 -3.36
CA ASN A 219 5.32 25.50 -3.03
C ASN A 219 6.29 26.31 -2.18
N GLY A 220 7.23 26.99 -2.80
CA GLY A 220 8.26 27.76 -2.08
C GLY A 220 9.55 27.89 -2.87
N ASN A 221 10.57 28.45 -2.25
CA ASN A 221 11.82 28.85 -2.88
C ASN A 221 13.06 28.02 -2.47
N LEU A 222 12.85 26.93 -1.75
CA LEU A 222 13.96 26.12 -1.19
C LEU A 222 14.96 25.65 -2.25
N PHE A 223 14.49 25.38 -3.47
CA PHE A 223 15.31 24.85 -4.57
C PHE A 223 15.70 25.88 -5.63
N ASP A 224 15.43 27.18 -5.43
CA ASP A 224 15.70 28.23 -6.41
C ASP A 224 17.19 28.40 -6.71
N SER A 225 18.05 28.07 -5.76
CA SER A 225 19.51 28.14 -5.89
C SER A 225 20.10 27.05 -6.78
N LEU A 226 19.33 26.04 -7.17
CA LEU A 226 19.81 24.93 -8.02
C LEU A 226 19.95 25.39 -9.48
N LYS A 227 21.10 25.93 -9.85
CA LYS A 227 21.39 26.47 -11.20
C LYS A 227 21.32 25.41 -12.31
N SER A 228 21.51 24.15 -12.00
CA SER A 228 21.48 23.04 -12.96
C SER A 228 20.06 22.52 -13.24
N ALA A 229 19.05 23.01 -12.55
CA ALA A 229 17.67 22.59 -12.71
C ALA A 229 16.92 23.52 -13.67
N GLN A 230 15.98 22.95 -14.45
CA GLN A 230 15.01 23.72 -15.19
C GLN A 230 13.90 24.14 -14.21
N HIS A 231 13.66 25.43 -14.07
CA HIS A 231 12.62 26.00 -13.24
C HIS A 231 11.38 26.33 -14.08
N LEU A 232 10.23 25.76 -13.68
CA LEU A 232 8.93 26.05 -14.28
C LEU A 232 8.01 26.62 -13.19
N TYR A 233 7.22 27.62 -13.56
CA TYR A 233 6.28 28.27 -12.64
C TYR A 233 4.86 27.99 -13.09
N ASP A 234 4.00 27.62 -12.14
CA ASP A 234 2.59 27.43 -12.37
C ASP A 234 1.79 28.23 -11.31
N ALA A 235 0.92 29.11 -11.76
CA ALA A 235 0.08 29.96 -10.93
C ALA A 235 -1.40 29.46 -10.87
N GLN A 236 -1.70 28.31 -11.49
CA GLN A 236 -3.05 27.79 -11.52
C GLN A 236 -3.43 27.14 -10.19
N ALA A 237 -4.67 27.30 -9.82
CA ALA A 237 -5.30 26.59 -8.71
C ALA A 237 -6.11 25.41 -9.26
N TYR A 238 -6.00 24.26 -8.57
CA TYR A 238 -6.66 23.02 -9.00
C TYR A 238 -7.59 22.51 -7.89
N ASP A 239 -8.65 21.82 -8.25
CA ASP A 239 -9.59 21.25 -7.29
C ASP A 239 -9.10 19.94 -6.70
N GLU A 240 -9.43 19.68 -5.45
CA GLU A 240 -9.20 18.37 -4.83
C GLU A 240 -10.10 17.30 -5.47
N PRO A 241 -9.67 16.02 -5.51
CA PRO A 241 -10.48 14.94 -6.07
C PRO A 241 -11.78 14.75 -5.30
N ASN A 242 -12.87 14.41 -6.02
CA ASN A 242 -14.18 14.16 -5.42
C ASN A 242 -14.26 12.84 -4.65
N GLU A 243 -13.34 11.92 -4.90
CA GLU A 243 -13.27 10.61 -4.24
C GLU A 243 -11.85 10.34 -3.77
N ILE A 244 -11.71 9.83 -2.55
CA ILE A 244 -10.45 9.36 -1.96
C ILE A 244 -10.62 7.97 -1.36
N VAL A 245 -9.52 7.24 -1.20
CA VAL A 245 -9.50 5.92 -0.56
C VAL A 245 -8.52 5.93 0.61
N LEU A 246 -9.04 5.75 1.82
CA LEU A 246 -8.23 5.60 3.03
C LEU A 246 -7.98 4.12 3.30
N GLN A 247 -6.71 3.74 3.36
CA GLN A 247 -6.30 2.38 3.64
C GLN A 247 -6.04 2.20 5.14
N LEU A 248 -6.89 1.44 5.82
CA LEU A 248 -6.74 1.21 7.26
C LEU A 248 -5.56 0.29 7.58
N SER A 249 -4.77 0.66 8.57
CA SER A 249 -3.74 -0.15 9.22
C SER A 249 -4.26 -0.80 10.51
N HIS A 250 -3.46 -1.64 11.14
CA HIS A 250 -3.82 -2.22 12.45
C HIS A 250 -3.96 -1.17 13.56
N LYS A 251 -3.36 0.02 13.41
CA LYS A 251 -3.47 1.15 14.37
C LYS A 251 -4.79 1.89 14.24
N ASP A 252 -5.48 1.70 13.13
CA ASP A 252 -6.71 2.41 12.78
C ASP A 252 -7.97 1.64 13.19
N VAL A 253 -7.81 0.40 13.65
CA VAL A 253 -8.89 -0.46 14.13
C VAL A 253 -8.78 -0.73 15.63
N ASN A 254 -9.94 -0.88 16.29
CA ASN A 254 -10.01 -1.29 17.69
C ASN A 254 -9.72 -2.80 17.81
N LEU A 255 -8.52 -3.13 18.21
CA LEU A 255 -8.04 -4.52 18.28
C LEU A 255 -8.79 -5.36 19.31
N GLY A 256 -9.30 -4.74 20.38
CA GLY A 256 -10.11 -5.40 21.41
C GLY A 256 -11.47 -5.86 20.86
N PHE A 257 -12.06 -5.08 19.98
CA PHE A 257 -13.35 -5.39 19.35
C PHE A 257 -13.31 -6.68 18.51
N SER A 258 -12.20 -6.95 17.85
CA SER A 258 -12.07 -8.09 16.94
C SER A 258 -11.97 -9.45 17.65
N LYS A 259 -11.60 -9.50 18.94
CA LYS A 259 -11.37 -10.76 19.68
C LYS A 259 -12.59 -11.70 19.67
N PRO A 260 -13.81 -11.27 20.03
CA PRO A 260 -15.00 -12.13 20.04
C PRO A 260 -15.52 -12.49 18.63
N HIS A 261 -15.04 -11.79 17.59
CA HIS A 261 -15.50 -11.95 16.21
C HIS A 261 -14.55 -12.80 15.35
N LYS A 262 -13.50 -13.37 15.93
CA LYS A 262 -12.41 -14.09 15.23
C LYS A 262 -12.91 -15.11 14.22
N ASP A 263 -13.83 -16.00 14.62
CA ASP A 263 -14.29 -17.09 13.74
C ASP A 263 -15.10 -16.54 12.55
N ALA A 264 -15.92 -15.52 12.78
CA ALA A 264 -16.63 -14.83 11.71
C ALA A 264 -15.67 -14.15 10.73
N ILE A 265 -14.65 -13.47 11.25
CA ILE A 265 -13.62 -12.78 10.42
C ILE A 265 -12.84 -13.78 9.56
N LEU A 266 -12.48 -14.96 10.09
CA LEU A 266 -11.74 -15.99 9.35
C LEU A 266 -12.55 -16.63 8.21
N CYS A 267 -13.88 -16.46 8.20
CA CYS A 267 -14.76 -16.88 7.11
C CYS A 267 -14.80 -15.86 5.96
N LEU A 268 -14.32 -14.62 6.17
CA LEU A 268 -14.32 -13.56 5.17
C LEU A 268 -13.14 -13.69 4.19
N ARG A 269 -13.16 -12.89 3.15
CA ARG A 269 -12.12 -12.84 2.12
C ARG A 269 -11.77 -11.39 1.81
N SER A 270 -10.50 -11.16 1.49
CA SER A 270 -10.05 -9.90 0.90
C SER A 270 -10.83 -9.61 -0.38
N GLY A 271 -11.24 -8.37 -0.58
CA GLY A 271 -12.09 -7.93 -1.68
C GLY A 271 -13.59 -7.89 -1.36
N MET A 272 -14.05 -8.52 -0.26
CA MET A 272 -15.47 -8.48 0.12
C MET A 272 -15.91 -7.06 0.49
N PRO A 273 -17.10 -6.62 0.02
CA PRO A 273 -17.65 -5.31 0.38
C PRO A 273 -18.07 -5.28 1.85
N LEU A 274 -17.99 -4.09 2.42
CA LEU A 274 -18.47 -3.76 3.77
C LEU A 274 -19.33 -2.50 3.70
N THR A 275 -20.21 -2.35 4.67
CA THR A 275 -20.89 -1.10 4.97
C THR A 275 -20.23 -0.43 6.16
N TYR A 276 -20.34 0.90 6.18
CA TYR A 276 -19.83 1.73 7.28
C TYR A 276 -21.01 2.37 8.00
N HIS A 277 -21.09 2.20 9.30
CA HIS A 277 -22.11 2.79 10.15
C HIS A 277 -21.53 3.03 11.54
N ASP A 278 -21.71 4.23 12.07
CA ASP A 278 -21.31 4.62 13.44
C ASP A 278 -19.88 4.16 13.82
N HIS A 279 -18.92 4.45 12.96
CA HIS A 279 -17.51 4.07 13.11
C HIS A 279 -17.25 2.54 13.17
N CYS A 280 -18.22 1.73 12.78
CA CYS A 280 -18.09 0.29 12.62
C CYS A 280 -18.11 -0.11 11.15
N LEU A 281 -17.42 -1.21 10.84
CA LEU A 281 -17.44 -1.88 9.55
C LEU A 281 -18.31 -3.13 9.70
N CYS A 282 -19.36 -3.22 8.88
CA CYS A 282 -20.40 -4.22 9.00
C CYS A 282 -20.50 -5.07 7.73
N LEU A 283 -20.95 -6.31 7.90
CA LEU A 283 -21.27 -7.18 6.76
C LEU A 283 -22.61 -6.73 6.15
N PRO A 284 -22.66 -6.42 4.83
CA PRO A 284 -23.90 -5.98 4.18
C PRO A 284 -25.04 -6.99 4.29
N SER A 285 -24.71 -8.29 4.31
CA SER A 285 -25.71 -9.38 4.33
C SER A 285 -26.42 -9.57 5.67
N THR A 286 -25.77 -9.23 6.79
CA THR A 286 -26.27 -9.50 8.14
C THR A 286 -26.33 -8.27 9.03
N GLY A 287 -25.78 -7.14 8.60
CA GLY A 287 -25.58 -5.95 9.44
C GLY A 287 -24.63 -6.16 10.62
N ARG A 288 -23.96 -7.31 10.69
CA ARG A 288 -23.06 -7.63 11.80
C ARG A 288 -21.78 -6.82 11.74
N ASP A 289 -21.46 -6.16 12.84
CA ASP A 289 -20.19 -5.47 13.02
C ASP A 289 -19.03 -6.46 13.05
N ILE A 290 -17.99 -6.23 12.28
CA ILE A 290 -16.79 -7.08 12.20
C ILE A 290 -15.51 -6.34 12.55
N ALA A 291 -15.51 -5.02 12.48
CA ALA A 291 -14.43 -4.16 12.93
C ALA A 291 -14.97 -2.81 13.40
N GLN A 292 -14.30 -2.22 14.37
CA GLN A 292 -14.57 -0.88 14.86
C GLN A 292 -13.32 -0.03 14.67
N LEU A 293 -13.49 1.24 14.32
CA LEU A 293 -12.38 2.17 14.17
C LEU A 293 -11.79 2.56 15.53
N SER A 294 -10.47 2.76 15.56
CA SER A 294 -9.77 3.30 16.74
C SER A 294 -10.16 4.75 16.98
N ILE A 295 -9.95 5.25 18.20
CA ILE A 295 -10.20 6.65 18.55
C ILE A 295 -9.44 7.59 17.61
N LYS A 296 -8.15 7.30 17.38
CA LYS A 296 -7.32 8.08 16.46
C LYS A 296 -7.88 8.11 15.03
N MET A 297 -8.39 6.98 14.52
CA MET A 297 -8.96 6.94 13.17
C MET A 297 -10.30 7.69 13.09
N LYS A 298 -11.10 7.71 14.15
CA LYS A 298 -12.32 8.52 14.23
C LYS A 298 -11.98 10.02 14.14
N GLU A 299 -10.95 10.45 14.84
CA GLU A 299 -10.46 11.85 14.77
C GLU A 299 -9.95 12.19 13.36
N GLU A 300 -9.25 11.27 12.72
CA GLU A 300 -8.76 11.45 11.35
C GLU A 300 -9.91 11.52 10.33
N LEU A 301 -10.92 10.67 10.46
CA LEU A 301 -12.13 10.76 9.65
C LEU A 301 -12.85 12.11 9.84
N GLY A 302 -12.93 12.60 11.07
CA GLY A 302 -13.52 13.92 11.35
C GLY A 302 -12.82 15.05 10.60
N LYS A 303 -11.49 14.98 10.42
CA LYS A 303 -10.77 15.97 9.59
C LYS A 303 -11.17 15.89 8.11
N TRP A 304 -11.35 14.67 7.58
CA TRP A 304 -11.82 14.49 6.21
C TRP A 304 -13.27 14.94 6.03
N GLU A 305 -14.13 14.71 7.03
CA GLU A 305 -15.52 15.18 7.04
C GLU A 305 -15.61 16.71 7.02
N LEU A 306 -14.71 17.39 7.76
CA LEU A 306 -14.58 18.86 7.72
C LEU A 306 -14.19 19.38 6.32
N LYS A 307 -13.49 18.55 5.51
CA LYS A 307 -13.17 18.83 4.11
C LYS A 307 -14.32 18.47 3.14
N GLY A 308 -15.44 17.98 3.65
CA GLY A 308 -16.63 17.61 2.88
C GLY A 308 -16.67 16.14 2.44
N TYR A 309 -15.68 15.30 2.78
CA TYR A 309 -15.70 13.89 2.42
C TYR A 309 -16.52 13.06 3.41
N LYS A 310 -17.30 12.10 2.89
CA LYS A 310 -18.06 11.12 3.69
C LYS A 310 -17.75 9.71 3.24
N VAL A 311 -17.69 8.76 4.17
CA VAL A 311 -17.53 7.34 3.85
C VAL A 311 -18.76 6.85 3.11
N THR A 312 -18.59 6.40 1.86
CA THR A 312 -19.67 5.91 1.00
C THR A 312 -19.62 4.42 0.77
N ALA A 313 -18.44 3.82 0.89
CA ALA A 313 -18.24 2.39 0.75
C ALA A 313 -17.00 1.94 1.54
N ALA A 314 -16.94 0.65 1.85
CA ALA A 314 -15.76 0.03 2.41
C ALA A 314 -15.55 -1.36 1.80
N ARG A 315 -14.31 -1.85 1.82
CA ARG A 315 -13.95 -3.17 1.31
C ARG A 315 -12.81 -3.77 2.11
N ILE A 316 -12.87 -5.07 2.37
CA ILE A 316 -11.78 -5.78 3.03
C ILE A 316 -10.54 -5.77 2.13
N ARG A 317 -9.45 -5.16 2.59
CA ARG A 317 -8.16 -5.23 1.93
C ARG A 317 -7.38 -6.47 2.36
N PHE A 318 -7.27 -6.68 3.68
CA PHE A 318 -6.58 -7.83 4.25
C PHE A 318 -7.30 -8.36 5.50
N ILE A 319 -7.17 -9.66 5.72
CA ILE A 319 -7.50 -10.31 6.98
C ILE A 319 -6.20 -10.81 7.56
N VAL A 320 -5.88 -10.40 8.79
CA VAL A 320 -4.56 -10.66 9.39
C VAL A 320 -4.68 -11.23 10.79
N ALA A 321 -3.80 -12.17 11.11
CA ALA A 321 -3.59 -12.63 12.47
C ALA A 321 -2.83 -11.54 13.24
N TRP A 322 -3.29 -11.22 14.42
CA TRP A 322 -2.68 -10.20 15.26
C TRP A 322 -2.61 -10.64 16.73
N LYS A 323 -1.48 -10.33 17.36
CA LYS A 323 -1.27 -10.50 18.79
C LYS A 323 -0.47 -9.31 19.32
N SER A 324 -0.86 -8.76 20.48
CA SER A 324 -0.08 -7.71 21.13
C SER A 324 1.32 -8.22 21.49
N LYS A 325 2.32 -7.33 21.41
CA LYS A 325 3.68 -7.64 21.85
C LYS A 325 3.74 -7.95 23.35
N ASP A 326 2.89 -7.27 24.13
CA ASP A 326 2.82 -7.38 25.58
C ASP A 326 1.78 -8.42 26.04
N ALA A 327 1.19 -9.16 25.09
CA ALA A 327 0.19 -10.19 25.41
C ALA A 327 0.86 -11.39 26.09
N PRO A 328 0.19 -11.99 27.10
CA PRO A 328 0.63 -13.23 27.71
C PRO A 328 0.93 -14.32 26.67
N ARG A 329 1.90 -15.21 26.94
CA ARG A 329 2.32 -16.24 25.97
C ARG A 329 1.18 -17.19 25.57
N ASP A 330 0.24 -17.43 26.45
CA ASP A 330 -0.95 -18.28 26.29
C ASP A 330 -2.12 -17.55 25.62
N GLU A 331 -2.07 -16.22 25.47
CA GLU A 331 -3.12 -15.50 24.76
C GLU A 331 -3.15 -15.90 23.29
N LYS A 332 -4.35 -16.33 22.83
CA LYS A 332 -4.55 -16.70 21.43
C LYS A 332 -4.55 -15.48 20.52
N GLU A 333 -3.92 -15.61 19.36
CA GLU A 333 -4.00 -14.59 18.32
C GLU A 333 -5.45 -14.28 17.92
N SER A 334 -5.77 -13.02 17.74
CA SER A 334 -7.03 -12.58 17.14
C SER A 334 -6.90 -12.48 15.62
N ALA A 335 -8.03 -12.37 14.93
CA ALA A 335 -8.08 -12.00 13.52
C ALA A 335 -8.64 -10.58 13.41
N ILE A 336 -8.04 -9.73 12.61
CA ILE A 336 -8.48 -8.36 12.36
C ILE A 336 -8.71 -8.13 10.87
N VAL A 337 -9.65 -7.25 10.57
CA VAL A 337 -9.96 -6.79 9.21
C VAL A 337 -9.27 -5.45 9.00
N LEU A 338 -8.47 -5.37 7.95
CA LEU A 338 -7.93 -4.12 7.44
C LEU A 338 -8.69 -3.77 6.16
N ALA A 339 -9.35 -2.64 6.15
CA ALA A 339 -10.24 -2.24 5.05
C ALA A 339 -9.72 -1.01 4.31
N ASP A 340 -10.20 -0.85 3.08
CA ASP A 340 -10.17 0.39 2.34
C ASP A 340 -11.51 1.09 2.53
N LEU A 341 -11.47 2.37 2.94
CA LEU A 341 -12.64 3.23 3.04
C LEU A 341 -12.68 4.16 1.83
N VAL A 342 -13.74 4.09 1.05
CA VAL A 342 -13.99 5.02 -0.06
C VAL A 342 -14.77 6.20 0.49
N MET A 343 -14.25 7.40 0.31
CA MET A 343 -14.89 8.64 0.74
C MET A 343 -15.15 9.55 -0.45
N LYS A 344 -16.31 10.19 -0.45
CA LYS A 344 -16.72 11.15 -1.51
C LYS A 344 -17.13 12.48 -0.89
N LYS A 345 -16.91 13.56 -1.65
CA LYS A 345 -17.48 14.88 -1.38
C LYS A 345 -18.94 14.95 -1.71
#